data_a9695677aa2555d48cf32fe61982bcc5
#
_entry.id   a9695677aa2555d48cf32fe61982bcc5
#
_cell.length_a   1.000
_cell.length_b   1.000
_cell.length_c   1.000
_cell.angle_alpha   90.00
_cell.angle_beta   90.00
_cell.angle_gamma   90.00
#
_symmetry.space_group_name_H-M   'P 1'
#
loop_
_entity.id
_entity.type
_entity.pdbx_description
1 polymer ?
#
loop_
_entity_poly.entity_id
_entity_poly.type
_entity_poly.pdbx_seq_one_letter_code
_entity_poly.pdbx_strand_id
1 'polypeptide(L)'
;MLIFAAGLVAIPDELNEAAALDGATGWQRVRYITLPLMKNSFKVFSILCITGCLKVFDIIWAMTRGGPNDISSTPSIMLYTQGFSYKLFGRSSAYGVILLVLGVALSLITNHLFREDKDLAM
;
A
#
# COMPACT_ATOMS: atom_id res chain seq x y z
N MET A 1 -2.43 8.50 -7.63
CA MET A 1 -3.46 9.13 -8.49
C MET A 1 -4.01 8.15 -9.53
N LEU A 2 -3.18 7.55 -10.40
CA LEU A 2 -3.65 6.65 -11.47
C LEU A 2 -4.51 5.47 -11.00
N ILE A 3 -4.18 4.84 -9.88
CA ILE A 3 -4.93 3.70 -9.33
C ILE A 3 -6.37 4.08 -8.98
N PHE A 4 -6.55 5.25 -8.36
CA PHE A 4 -7.89 5.75 -8.01
C PHE A 4 -8.65 6.24 -9.23
N ALA A 5 -7.97 6.88 -10.19
CA ALA A 5 -8.58 7.27 -11.45
C ALA A 5 -9.08 6.05 -12.23
N ALA A 6 -8.25 4.99 -12.35
CA ALA A 6 -8.65 3.74 -12.96
C ALA A 6 -9.82 3.06 -12.23
N GLY A 7 -9.82 3.11 -10.89
CA GLY A 7 -10.91 2.58 -10.08
C GLY A 7 -12.23 3.34 -10.28
N LEU A 8 -12.19 4.66 -10.48
CA LEU A 8 -13.37 5.47 -10.78
C LEU A 8 -13.93 5.19 -12.17
N VAL A 9 -13.05 5.10 -13.16
CA VAL A 9 -13.44 4.80 -14.57
C VAL A 9 -14.03 3.40 -14.71
N ALA A 10 -13.65 2.48 -13.83
CA ALA A 10 -14.18 1.11 -13.83
C ALA A 10 -15.62 1.00 -13.29
N ILE A 11 -16.16 2.07 -12.71
CA ILE A 11 -17.55 2.10 -12.22
C ILE A 11 -18.47 2.38 -13.41
N PRO A 12 -19.44 1.48 -13.73
CA PRO A 12 -20.39 1.72 -14.81
C PRO A 12 -21.24 2.96 -14.56
N ASP A 13 -21.39 3.79 -15.59
CA ASP A 13 -22.22 5.00 -15.52
C ASP A 13 -23.69 4.69 -15.23
N GLU A 14 -24.17 3.54 -15.63
CA GLU A 14 -25.51 3.03 -15.38
C GLU A 14 -25.88 3.04 -13.90
N LEU A 15 -24.93 2.73 -13.00
CA LEU A 15 -25.17 2.77 -11.55
C LEU A 15 -25.36 4.21 -11.04
N ASN A 16 -24.66 5.16 -11.64
CA ASN A 16 -24.79 6.56 -11.29
C ASN A 16 -26.11 7.15 -11.81
N GLU A 17 -26.52 6.71 -12.99
CA GLU A 17 -27.81 7.12 -13.60
C GLU A 17 -28.99 6.52 -12.83
N ALA A 18 -28.95 5.24 -12.49
CA ALA A 18 -29.98 4.61 -11.66
C ALA A 18 -30.13 5.30 -10.30
N ALA A 19 -29.02 5.59 -9.64
CA ALA A 19 -29.03 6.32 -8.36
C ALA A 19 -29.58 7.75 -8.50
N ALA A 20 -29.37 8.39 -9.65
CA ALA A 20 -29.96 9.70 -9.93
C ALA A 20 -31.48 9.64 -10.10
N LEU A 21 -31.98 8.59 -10.74
CA LEU A 21 -33.43 8.34 -10.89
C LEU A 21 -34.11 8.07 -9.54
N ASP A 22 -33.40 7.37 -8.63
CA ASP A 22 -33.85 7.12 -7.26
C ASP A 22 -33.75 8.35 -6.34
N GLY A 23 -33.32 9.51 -6.87
CA GLY A 23 -33.21 10.76 -6.13
C GLY A 23 -32.02 10.83 -5.16
N ALA A 24 -31.03 9.98 -5.31
CA ALA A 24 -29.82 9.98 -4.46
C ALA A 24 -29.01 11.25 -4.66
N THR A 25 -28.69 11.93 -3.56
CA THR A 25 -27.80 13.10 -3.58
C THR A 25 -26.37 12.70 -3.94
N GLY A 26 -25.57 13.66 -4.44
CA GLY A 26 -24.16 13.40 -4.81
C GLY A 26 -23.35 12.75 -3.68
N TRP A 27 -23.57 13.17 -2.42
CA TRP A 27 -22.91 12.58 -1.25
C TRP A 27 -23.35 11.14 -0.98
N GLN A 28 -24.64 10.84 -1.14
CA GLN A 28 -25.16 9.48 -1.01
C GLN A 28 -24.58 8.55 -2.07
N ARG A 29 -24.45 8.99 -3.32
CA ARG A 29 -23.79 8.24 -4.39
C ARG A 29 -22.34 7.93 -4.07
N VAL A 30 -21.58 8.91 -3.59
CA VAL A 30 -20.18 8.69 -3.20
C VAL A 30 -20.09 7.66 -2.07
N ARG A 31 -20.90 7.78 -1.03
CA ARG A 31 -20.82 6.92 0.16
C ARG A 31 -21.33 5.50 -0.06
N TYR A 32 -22.38 5.32 -0.83
CA TYR A 32 -23.06 4.02 -0.98
C TYR A 32 -22.71 3.28 -2.27
N ILE A 33 -22.21 3.97 -3.29
CA ILE A 33 -21.86 3.38 -4.58
C ILE A 33 -20.36 3.46 -4.83
N THR A 34 -19.81 4.68 -4.91
CA THR A 34 -18.41 4.87 -5.31
C THR A 34 -17.42 4.28 -4.30
N LEU A 35 -17.58 4.58 -3.02
CA LEU A 35 -16.67 4.15 -1.96
C LEU A 35 -16.60 2.63 -1.81
N PRO A 36 -17.72 1.88 -1.79
CA PRO A 36 -17.69 0.43 -1.76
C PRO A 36 -17.05 -0.20 -3.01
N LEU A 37 -17.36 0.30 -4.19
CA LEU A 37 -16.80 -0.21 -5.44
C LEU A 37 -15.30 0.06 -5.57
N MET A 38 -14.81 1.13 -4.96
CA MET A 38 -13.39 1.46 -4.93
C MET A 38 -12.57 0.68 -3.89
N LYS A 39 -13.17 -0.20 -3.08
CA LYS A 39 -12.45 -0.99 -2.06
C LYS A 39 -11.22 -1.70 -2.63
N ASN A 40 -11.33 -2.26 -3.84
CA ASN A 40 -10.22 -2.94 -4.49
C ASN A 40 -9.05 -2.00 -4.82
N SER A 41 -9.35 -0.78 -5.28
CA SER A 41 -8.34 0.25 -5.55
C SER A 41 -7.62 0.69 -4.27
N PHE A 42 -8.36 0.84 -3.17
CA PHE A 42 -7.77 1.12 -1.85
C PHE A 42 -6.87 -0.01 -1.36
N LYS A 43 -7.29 -1.27 -1.55
CA LYS A 43 -6.50 -2.45 -1.21
C LYS A 43 -5.16 -2.46 -1.97
N VAL A 44 -5.21 -2.33 -3.30
CA VAL A 44 -4.00 -2.32 -4.14
C VAL A 44 -3.08 -1.16 -3.74
N PHE A 45 -3.64 0.04 -3.57
CA PHE A 45 -2.89 1.22 -3.13
C PHE A 45 -2.20 0.99 -1.77
N SER A 46 -2.92 0.44 -0.78
CA SER A 46 -2.37 0.18 0.55
C SER A 46 -1.19 -0.81 0.50
N ILE A 47 -1.32 -1.89 -0.26
CA ILE A 47 -0.24 -2.88 -0.43
C ILE A 47 0.98 -2.24 -1.08
N LEU A 48 0.78 -1.43 -2.13
CA LEU A 48 1.88 -0.73 -2.80
C LEU A 48 2.55 0.29 -1.87
N CYS A 49 1.79 1.06 -1.08
CA CYS A 49 2.34 2.00 -0.12
C CYS A 49 3.17 1.28 0.96
N ILE A 50 2.64 0.23 1.57
CA ILE A 50 3.34 -0.54 2.61
C ILE A 50 4.65 -1.10 2.04
N THR A 51 4.59 -1.73 0.87
CA THR A 51 5.78 -2.30 0.23
C THR A 51 6.79 -1.22 -0.15
N GLY A 52 6.31 -0.09 -0.66
CA GLY A 52 7.15 1.06 -1.00
C GLY A 52 7.86 1.65 0.22
N CYS A 53 7.14 1.85 1.33
CA CYS A 53 7.71 2.38 2.57
C CYS A 53 8.79 1.46 3.15
N LEU A 54 8.59 0.15 3.13
CA LEU A 54 9.58 -0.81 3.64
C LEU A 54 10.85 -0.87 2.79
N LYS A 55 10.74 -0.58 1.49
CA LYS A 55 11.85 -0.64 0.53
C LYS A 55 12.49 0.72 0.26
N VAL A 56 12.11 1.78 0.95
CA VAL A 56 12.71 3.10 0.76
C VAL A 56 14.19 3.05 1.09
N PHE A 57 15.02 3.24 0.05
CA PHE A 57 16.48 3.24 0.13
C PHE A 57 17.08 4.41 -0.64
N ASP A 58 16.75 4.55 -1.93
CA ASP A 58 17.47 5.39 -2.88
C ASP A 58 17.51 6.87 -2.48
N ILE A 59 16.37 7.44 -2.11
CA ILE A 59 16.27 8.87 -1.77
C ILE A 59 17.06 9.17 -0.51
N ILE A 60 16.90 8.36 0.54
CA ILE A 60 17.56 8.59 1.83
C ILE A 60 19.06 8.33 1.72
N TRP A 61 19.44 7.30 0.95
CA TRP A 61 20.85 7.02 0.70
C TRP A 61 21.53 8.14 -0.07
N ALA A 62 20.88 8.69 -1.10
CA ALA A 62 21.41 9.77 -1.90
C ALA A 62 21.56 11.08 -1.11
N MET A 63 20.61 11.37 -0.20
CA MET A 63 20.59 12.62 0.56
C MET A 63 21.46 12.59 1.82
N THR A 64 21.34 11.57 2.63
CA THR A 64 21.91 11.56 3.98
C THR A 64 22.75 10.31 4.30
N ARG A 65 22.69 9.27 3.49
CA ARG A 65 23.31 7.96 3.75
C ARG A 65 22.96 7.37 5.13
N GLY A 66 21.77 7.73 5.65
CA GLY A 66 21.33 7.34 6.99
C GLY A 66 21.71 8.33 8.10
N GLY A 67 22.57 9.33 7.83
CA GLY A 67 23.09 10.26 8.85
C GLY A 67 22.19 11.45 9.16
N PRO A 68 22.57 12.28 10.18
CA PRO A 68 23.61 12.03 11.15
C PRO A 68 23.17 11.00 12.22
N ASN A 69 24.12 10.22 12.75
CA ASN A 69 23.87 9.25 13.84
C ASN A 69 22.71 8.26 13.57
N ASP A 70 22.58 7.78 12.35
CA ASP A 70 21.52 6.84 11.91
C ASP A 70 20.08 7.34 12.11
N ILE A 71 19.84 8.63 12.37
CA ILE A 71 18.51 9.22 12.62
C ILE A 71 17.59 9.07 11.41
N SER A 72 18.15 9.13 10.19
CA SER A 72 17.40 8.95 8.94
C SER A 72 17.52 7.53 8.37
N SER A 73 18.03 6.58 9.15
CA SER A 73 18.24 5.21 8.70
C SER A 73 16.92 4.46 8.59
N THR A 74 16.66 3.90 7.42
CA THR A 74 15.56 2.95 7.20
C THR A 74 16.06 1.52 7.38
N PRO A 75 15.16 0.54 7.60
CA PRO A 75 15.55 -0.87 7.67
C PRO A 75 16.33 -1.34 6.43
N SER A 76 16.03 -0.82 5.24
CA SER A 76 16.76 -1.11 4.02
C SER A 76 18.19 -0.54 4.03
N ILE A 77 18.38 0.65 4.60
CA ILE A 77 19.71 1.24 4.77
C ILE A 77 20.52 0.45 5.81
N MET A 78 19.90 0.05 6.91
CA MET A 78 20.56 -0.79 7.93
C MET A 78 21.01 -2.12 7.35
N LEU A 79 20.17 -2.77 6.53
CA LEU A 79 20.52 -4.00 5.83
C LEU A 79 21.77 -3.80 4.97
N TYR A 80 21.79 -2.74 4.16
CA TYR A 80 22.91 -2.42 3.29
C TYR A 80 24.17 -2.09 4.08
N THR A 81 24.08 -1.24 5.08
CA THR A 81 25.24 -0.79 5.87
C THR A 81 25.85 -1.93 6.68
N GLN A 82 25.02 -2.78 7.32
CA GLN A 82 25.51 -3.94 8.05
C GLN A 82 26.17 -4.97 7.13
N GLY A 83 25.60 -5.21 5.93
CA GLY A 83 26.14 -6.19 4.99
C GLY A 83 27.39 -5.70 4.28
N PHE A 84 27.34 -4.53 3.67
CA PHE A 84 28.38 -4.09 2.75
C PHE A 84 29.42 -3.18 3.41
N SER A 85 29.01 -2.28 4.32
CA SER A 85 29.95 -1.37 4.98
C SER A 85 30.67 -2.05 6.14
N TYR A 86 29.94 -2.76 7.00
CA TYR A 86 30.52 -3.45 8.17
C TYR A 86 30.89 -4.91 7.92
N LYS A 87 30.54 -5.47 6.75
CA LYS A 87 30.78 -6.87 6.37
C LYS A 87 30.17 -7.90 7.35
N LEU A 88 29.14 -7.50 8.08
CA LEU A 88 28.40 -8.33 9.03
C LEU A 88 27.23 -9.02 8.35
N PHE A 89 27.50 -9.93 7.44
CA PHE A 89 26.49 -10.59 6.61
C PHE A 89 25.40 -11.30 7.40
N GLY A 90 25.73 -11.90 8.56
CA GLY A 90 24.74 -12.53 9.42
C GLY A 90 23.69 -11.53 9.97
N ARG A 91 24.11 -10.34 10.37
CA ARG A 91 23.20 -9.27 10.79
C ARG A 91 22.37 -8.73 9.63
N SER A 92 23.00 -8.49 8.50
CA SER A 92 22.32 -8.06 7.29
C SER A 92 21.22 -9.04 6.86
N SER A 93 21.53 -10.34 6.88
CA SER A 93 20.55 -11.39 6.58
C SER A 93 19.39 -11.39 7.56
N ALA A 94 19.64 -11.16 8.86
CA ALA A 94 18.59 -11.06 9.85
C ALA A 94 17.65 -9.86 9.58
N TYR A 95 18.18 -8.70 9.21
CA TYR A 95 17.36 -7.55 8.78
C TYR A 95 16.53 -7.89 7.53
N GLY A 96 17.10 -8.60 6.56
CA GLY A 96 16.39 -9.05 5.38
C GLY A 96 15.21 -9.95 5.70
N VAL A 97 15.40 -10.93 6.58
CA VAL A 97 14.32 -11.84 7.04
C VAL A 97 13.24 -11.07 7.78
N ILE A 98 13.60 -10.16 8.68
CA ILE A 98 12.64 -9.32 9.41
C ILE A 98 11.81 -8.48 8.44
N LEU A 99 12.44 -7.83 7.46
CA LEU A 99 11.74 -7.05 6.44
C LEU A 99 10.78 -7.89 5.61
N LEU A 100 11.20 -9.10 5.24
CA LEU A 100 10.37 -10.03 4.49
C LEU A 100 9.15 -10.44 5.31
N VAL A 101 9.35 -10.87 6.56
CA VAL A 101 8.26 -11.29 7.45
C VAL A 101 7.28 -10.14 7.71
N LEU A 102 7.78 -8.94 7.99
CA LEU A 102 6.95 -7.75 8.18
C LEU A 102 6.17 -7.40 6.91
N GLY A 103 6.80 -7.43 5.76
CA GLY A 103 6.14 -7.13 4.48
C GLY A 103 5.02 -8.12 4.17
N VAL A 104 5.28 -9.41 4.36
CA VAL A 104 4.27 -10.47 4.17
C VAL A 104 3.14 -10.33 5.19
N ALA A 105 3.45 -10.15 6.47
CA ALA A 105 2.46 -10.00 7.53
C ALA A 105 1.54 -8.79 7.27
N LEU A 106 2.10 -7.63 6.97
CA LEU A 106 1.32 -6.42 6.65
C LEU A 106 0.48 -6.59 5.39
N SER A 107 1.01 -7.25 4.36
CA SER A 107 0.25 -7.56 3.14
C SER A 107 -0.92 -8.49 3.42
N LEU A 108 -0.73 -9.53 4.24
CA LEU A 108 -1.81 -10.45 4.63
C LEU A 108 -2.87 -9.75 5.48
N ILE A 109 -2.47 -8.90 6.43
CA ILE A 109 -3.39 -8.10 7.24
C ILE A 109 -4.22 -7.18 6.35
N THR A 110 -3.58 -6.47 5.42
CA THR A 110 -4.28 -5.60 4.47
C THR A 110 -5.25 -6.40 3.60
N ASN A 111 -4.81 -7.56 3.11
CA ASN A 111 -5.67 -8.43 2.32
C ASN A 111 -6.87 -8.96 3.12
N HIS A 112 -6.69 -9.25 4.40
CA HIS A 112 -7.77 -9.70 5.27
C HIS A 112 -8.75 -8.57 5.60
N LEU A 113 -8.25 -7.36 5.90
CA LEU A 113 -9.09 -6.18 6.17
C LEU A 113 -9.94 -5.77 4.97
N PHE A 114 -9.37 -5.88 3.75
CA PHE A 114 -10.05 -5.55 2.50
C PHE A 114 -10.53 -6.80 1.76
N ARG A 115 -10.78 -7.90 2.48
CA ARG A 115 -11.34 -9.10 1.88
C ARG A 115 -12.71 -8.75 1.31
N GLU A 116 -12.80 -8.85 0.02
CA GLU A 116 -14.05 -8.69 -0.72
C GLU A 116 -14.97 -9.83 -0.29
N ASP A 117 -16.16 -9.49 0.17
CA ASP A 117 -17.25 -10.45 0.30
C ASP A 117 -17.62 -10.89 -1.12
N LYS A 118 -16.99 -11.99 -1.56
CA LYS A 118 -17.30 -12.63 -2.85
C LYS A 118 -18.71 -13.20 -2.91
N ASP A 119 -19.47 -13.05 -1.85
CA ASP A 119 -20.78 -13.66 -1.71
C ASP A 119 -21.94 -12.81 -2.28
N LEU A 120 -21.65 -11.68 -2.96
CA LEU A 120 -22.68 -10.85 -3.59
C LEU A 120 -22.64 -10.86 -5.13
N ALA A 121 -21.90 -11.80 -5.72
CA ALA A 121 -21.82 -11.95 -7.17
C ALA A 121 -22.19 -13.39 -7.58
N MET A 122 -23.37 -13.86 -7.17
CA MET A 122 -24.12 -14.95 -7.80
C MET A 122 -25.60 -14.61 -7.87
#